data_047a166117f8075852ad4470a9cc2489
#
_entry.id   047a166117f8075852ad4470a9cc2489
#
_cell.length_a   1.000
_cell.length_b   1.000
_cell.length_c   1.000
_cell.angle_alpha   90.00
_cell.angle_beta   90.00
_cell.angle_gamma   90.00
#
_symmetry.space_group_name_H-M   'P 1'
#
loop_
_entity.id
_entity.type
_entity.pdbx_description
1 polymer ?
#
loop_
_entity_poly.entity_id
_entity_poly.type
_entity_poly.pdbx_seq_one_letter_code
_entity_poly.pdbx_strand_id
1 'polypeptide(L)'
;MVVQKGGIGWIPESIRGLRQDYFFLALLAALLLLSALAPSKIPTYPSLVDWPTIATLTGLLLLTKAVEVSGALHRVGAWLIARTATRRMTAMVLVLVTAVLSMLVTNDVALFVMVPLTLSMCRAARMPATRLVIFEALAVNVGSSLTPIGNPQNLFLWQQWGVSFGAYVWALAPLVAVMSVMLIAATWFAFPASAIKGHDHADDHVVDRTLLWVAAALYIPFLLLADLHYTAWALAGVFCIFLVVRRSIIVSIDWGLLVVFVLMFIDLRLLAGLPAVHQFIGGLGLDEPKRLYTAGALSSQIISNVPAAIAMAEYSKDFRTIAWGVNVGGFGFMLGSLANLIALRLLGERKAWLEIHLYSVPFLLAAGVVGYFLLGA
;
A
#
# COMPACT_ATOMS: atom_id res chain seq x y z
N MET A 1 -21.74 -21.19 -5.17
CA MET A 1 -21.40 -21.97 -6.37
C MET A 1 -21.82 -21.14 -7.59
N VAL A 2 -20.95 -20.27 -8.07
CA VAL A 2 -21.15 -19.49 -9.29
C VAL A 2 -20.24 -20.12 -10.34
N VAL A 3 -20.86 -20.78 -11.30
CA VAL A 3 -20.19 -21.42 -12.44
C VAL A 3 -19.60 -20.28 -13.31
N GLN A 4 -18.29 -20.17 -13.31
CA GLN A 4 -17.56 -19.32 -14.25
C GLN A 4 -17.72 -19.86 -15.66
N LYS A 5 -18.42 -19.11 -16.50
CA LYS A 5 -18.46 -19.37 -17.95
C LYS A 5 -17.05 -19.16 -18.52
N GLY A 6 -16.45 -20.24 -19.01
CA GLY A 6 -15.20 -20.24 -19.73
C GLY A 6 -15.27 -19.36 -20.99
N GLY A 7 -14.62 -18.23 -20.94
CA GLY A 7 -14.27 -17.42 -22.11
C GLY A 7 -12.78 -17.56 -22.36
N ILE A 8 -12.41 -17.98 -23.56
CA ILE A 8 -11.04 -18.01 -24.07
C ILE A 8 -10.54 -16.57 -24.13
N GLY A 9 -9.82 -16.15 -23.10
CA GLY A 9 -9.21 -14.83 -23.04
C GLY A 9 -8.07 -14.82 -22.01
N TRP A 10 -6.85 -14.89 -22.50
CA TRP A 10 -5.60 -14.81 -21.72
C TRP A 10 -5.37 -13.45 -21.01
N ILE A 11 -6.35 -12.55 -21.05
CA ILE A 11 -6.23 -11.22 -20.43
C ILE A 11 -6.74 -11.31 -18.99
N PRO A 12 -5.87 -11.08 -17.98
CA PRO A 12 -6.27 -11.03 -16.58
C PRO A 12 -7.45 -10.06 -16.34
N GLU A 13 -8.32 -10.39 -15.40
CA GLU A 13 -9.48 -9.55 -15.07
C GLU A 13 -9.06 -8.15 -14.59
N SER A 14 -7.91 -8.04 -13.91
CA SER A 14 -7.32 -6.77 -13.48
C SER A 14 -7.04 -5.83 -14.67
N ILE A 15 -6.60 -6.35 -15.82
CA ILE A 15 -6.37 -5.53 -17.01
C ILE A 15 -7.71 -5.11 -17.65
N ARG A 16 -8.73 -5.96 -17.62
CA ARG A 16 -10.06 -5.61 -18.13
C ARG A 16 -10.72 -4.49 -17.34
N GLY A 17 -10.46 -4.45 -16.01
CA GLY A 17 -10.96 -3.42 -15.11
C GLY A 17 -10.37 -2.02 -15.35
N LEU A 18 -9.19 -1.92 -15.98
CA LEU A 18 -8.51 -0.64 -16.22
C LEU A 18 -9.35 0.36 -17.04
N ARG A 19 -10.20 -0.12 -17.94
CA ARG A 19 -11.08 0.75 -18.74
C ARG A 19 -12.11 1.53 -17.91
N GLN A 20 -12.36 1.11 -16.67
CA GLN A 20 -13.29 1.75 -15.75
C GLN A 20 -12.55 2.42 -14.57
N ASP A 21 -11.22 2.35 -14.56
CA ASP A 21 -10.39 2.99 -13.56
C ASP A 21 -10.06 4.42 -13.98
N TYR A 22 -10.70 5.38 -13.32
CA TYR A 22 -10.50 6.81 -13.60
C TYR A 22 -9.06 7.26 -13.40
N PHE A 23 -8.33 6.65 -12.47
CA PHE A 23 -6.94 6.99 -12.23
C PHE A 23 -6.05 6.53 -13.40
N PHE A 24 -6.24 5.30 -13.88
CA PHE A 24 -5.57 4.82 -15.08
C PHE A 24 -5.90 5.68 -16.32
N LEU A 25 -7.18 6.04 -16.50
CA LEU A 25 -7.60 6.88 -17.63
C LEU A 25 -6.98 8.28 -17.57
N ALA A 26 -6.83 8.85 -16.36
CA ALA A 26 -6.16 10.13 -16.16
C ALA A 26 -4.67 10.05 -16.52
N LEU A 27 -3.97 9.01 -16.10
CA LEU A 27 -2.56 8.78 -16.47
C LEU A 27 -2.42 8.57 -17.98
N LEU A 28 -3.29 7.76 -18.60
CA LEU A 28 -3.24 7.56 -20.05
C LEU A 28 -3.48 8.86 -20.82
N ALA A 29 -4.41 9.70 -20.37
CA ALA A 29 -4.65 11.01 -20.95
C ALA A 29 -3.44 11.95 -20.76
N ALA A 30 -2.81 11.92 -19.59
CA ALA A 30 -1.58 12.67 -19.31
C ALA A 30 -0.44 12.21 -20.22
N LEU A 31 -0.24 10.89 -20.38
CA LEU A 31 0.77 10.34 -21.29
C LEU A 31 0.54 10.81 -22.74
N LEU A 32 -0.69 10.75 -23.24
CA LEU A 32 -1.01 11.19 -24.59
C LEU A 32 -0.73 12.70 -24.78
N LEU A 33 -1.10 13.52 -23.80
CA LEU A 33 -0.84 14.96 -23.84
C LEU A 33 0.68 15.25 -23.80
N LEU A 34 1.41 14.63 -22.88
CA LEU A 34 2.86 14.80 -22.76
C LEU A 34 3.61 14.30 -24.00
N SER A 35 3.13 13.19 -24.60
CA SER A 35 3.66 12.67 -25.86
C SER A 35 3.45 13.64 -27.03
N ALA A 36 2.30 14.30 -27.07
CA ALA A 36 2.02 15.31 -28.09
C ALA A 36 2.87 16.59 -27.91
N LEU A 37 3.14 16.98 -26.65
CA LEU A 37 3.99 18.13 -26.33
C LEU A 37 5.49 17.87 -26.56
N ALA A 38 5.94 16.62 -26.39
CA ALA A 38 7.33 16.23 -26.51
C ALA A 38 7.53 14.91 -27.26
N PRO A 39 7.19 14.84 -28.55
CA PRO A 39 7.21 13.58 -29.32
C PRO A 39 8.61 12.98 -29.44
N SER A 40 9.66 13.80 -29.40
CA SER A 40 11.05 13.36 -29.41
C SER A 40 11.45 12.52 -28.17
N LYS A 41 10.67 12.58 -27.09
CA LYS A 41 10.89 11.82 -25.86
C LYS A 41 10.30 10.40 -25.88
N ILE A 42 9.41 10.08 -26.84
CA ILE A 42 8.77 8.76 -26.91
C ILE A 42 9.78 7.60 -26.91
N PRO A 43 10.90 7.64 -27.67
CA PRO A 43 11.89 6.57 -27.64
C PRO A 43 12.57 6.37 -26.29
N THR A 44 12.52 7.37 -25.39
CA THR A 44 13.16 7.32 -24.05
C THR A 44 12.25 6.72 -22.99
N TYR A 45 10.98 6.42 -23.27
CA TYR A 45 10.03 5.90 -22.26
C TYR A 45 10.52 4.68 -21.50
N PRO A 46 11.13 3.66 -22.14
CA PRO A 46 11.65 2.52 -21.39
C PRO A 46 12.73 2.89 -20.36
N SER A 47 13.51 3.94 -20.60
CA SER A 47 14.52 4.41 -19.64
C SER A 47 13.95 5.28 -18.52
N LEU A 48 12.72 5.77 -18.66
CA LEU A 48 12.02 6.49 -17.60
C LEU A 48 11.37 5.55 -16.57
N VAL A 49 11.24 4.26 -16.88
CA VAL A 49 10.66 3.28 -15.96
C VAL A 49 11.74 2.76 -15.00
N ASP A 50 11.43 2.71 -13.72
CA ASP A 50 12.24 2.04 -12.71
C ASP A 50 11.95 0.52 -12.73
N TRP A 51 12.67 -0.21 -13.58
CA TRP A 51 12.48 -1.65 -13.77
C TRP A 51 12.79 -2.48 -12.52
N PRO A 52 13.79 -2.14 -11.68
CA PRO A 52 14.01 -2.81 -10.39
C PRO A 52 12.77 -2.72 -9.48
N THR A 53 12.14 -1.55 -9.38
CA THR A 53 10.90 -1.38 -8.63
C THR A 53 9.76 -2.22 -9.21
N ILE A 54 9.55 -2.21 -10.53
CA ILE A 54 8.51 -3.03 -11.18
C ILE A 54 8.76 -4.52 -10.94
N ALA A 55 10.00 -4.98 -11.07
CA ALA A 55 10.34 -6.39 -10.84
C ALA A 55 10.15 -6.80 -9.37
N THR A 56 10.57 -5.95 -8.42
CA THR A 56 10.35 -6.21 -6.99
C THR A 56 8.88 -6.24 -6.65
N LEU A 57 8.10 -5.27 -7.14
CA LEU A 57 6.66 -5.21 -6.93
C LEU A 57 5.97 -6.45 -7.50
N THR A 58 6.33 -6.88 -8.70
CA THR A 58 5.78 -8.09 -9.33
C THR A 58 6.06 -9.34 -8.49
N GLY A 59 7.29 -9.52 -8.02
CA GLY A 59 7.66 -10.65 -7.17
C GLY A 59 6.92 -10.66 -5.83
N LEU A 60 6.79 -9.48 -5.19
CA LEU A 60 6.01 -9.34 -3.97
C LEU A 60 4.53 -9.61 -4.18
N LEU A 61 3.93 -9.15 -5.29
CA LEU A 61 2.54 -9.46 -5.63
C LEU A 61 2.32 -10.96 -5.81
N LEU A 62 3.25 -11.69 -6.43
CA LEU A 62 3.17 -13.15 -6.55
C LEU A 62 3.24 -13.83 -5.18
N LEU A 63 4.20 -13.47 -4.34
CA LEU A 63 4.41 -14.05 -3.02
C LEU A 63 3.26 -13.74 -2.07
N THR A 64 2.85 -12.49 -1.99
CA THR A 64 1.74 -12.07 -1.11
C THR A 64 0.41 -12.65 -1.58
N LYS A 65 0.18 -12.76 -2.90
CA LYS A 65 -1.01 -13.43 -3.45
C LYS A 65 -1.05 -14.91 -3.10
N ALA A 66 0.10 -15.58 -3.13
CA ALA A 66 0.18 -16.99 -2.70
C ALA A 66 -0.15 -17.14 -1.21
N VAL A 67 0.35 -16.24 -0.35
CA VAL A 67 0.01 -16.24 1.09
C VAL A 67 -1.48 -15.95 1.30
N GLU A 68 -2.06 -14.98 0.59
CA GLU A 68 -3.49 -14.65 0.64
C GLU A 68 -4.35 -15.86 0.25
N VAL A 69 -4.08 -16.45 -0.93
CA VAL A 69 -4.84 -17.60 -1.48
C VAL A 69 -4.69 -18.84 -0.62
N SER A 70 -3.58 -18.97 0.14
CA SER A 70 -3.40 -20.10 1.08
C SER A 70 -4.45 -20.11 2.21
N GLY A 71 -5.13 -18.99 2.48
CA GLY A 71 -6.09 -18.84 3.57
C GLY A 71 -5.47 -18.70 4.97
N ALA A 72 -4.13 -18.72 5.07
CA ALA A 72 -3.44 -18.67 6.37
C ALA A 72 -3.70 -17.36 7.12
N LEU A 73 -3.65 -16.23 6.42
CA LEU A 73 -3.87 -14.90 7.01
C LEU A 73 -5.28 -14.76 7.56
N HIS A 74 -6.27 -15.27 6.83
CA HIS A 74 -7.67 -15.26 7.27
C HIS A 74 -7.87 -16.09 8.56
N ARG A 75 -7.28 -17.29 8.60
CA ARG A 75 -7.35 -18.17 9.76
C ARG A 75 -6.69 -17.55 11.01
N VAL A 76 -5.51 -16.95 10.85
CA VAL A 76 -4.81 -16.27 11.95
C VAL A 76 -5.63 -15.09 12.47
N GLY A 77 -6.16 -14.26 11.57
CA GLY A 77 -7.01 -13.12 11.93
C GLY A 77 -8.27 -13.56 12.69
N ALA A 78 -9.01 -14.56 12.18
CA ALA A 78 -10.19 -15.09 12.82
C ALA A 78 -9.89 -15.66 14.23
N TRP A 79 -8.78 -16.40 14.36
CA TRP A 79 -8.34 -16.95 15.64
C TRP A 79 -8.01 -15.88 16.69
N LEU A 80 -7.39 -14.77 16.28
CA LEU A 80 -7.08 -13.65 17.17
C LEU A 80 -8.36 -12.93 17.63
N ILE A 81 -9.28 -12.68 16.72
CA ILE A 81 -10.54 -12.00 17.00
C ILE A 81 -11.42 -12.81 17.94
N ALA A 82 -11.49 -14.14 17.77
CA ALA A 82 -12.29 -15.03 18.63
C ALA A 82 -11.90 -14.97 20.13
N ARG A 83 -10.74 -14.41 20.44
CA ARG A 83 -10.28 -14.23 21.83
C ARG A 83 -10.64 -12.89 22.46
N THR A 84 -11.36 -12.04 21.75
CA THR A 84 -11.71 -10.70 22.23
C THR A 84 -13.10 -10.67 22.86
N ALA A 85 -13.21 -10.06 24.05
CA ALA A 85 -14.47 -10.02 24.81
C ALA A 85 -15.24 -8.68 24.66
N THR A 86 -14.54 -7.60 24.27
CA THR A 86 -15.12 -6.26 24.19
C THR A 86 -14.88 -5.59 22.85
N ARG A 87 -15.73 -4.65 22.46
CA ARG A 87 -15.58 -3.89 21.21
C ARG A 87 -14.24 -3.17 21.13
N ARG A 88 -13.76 -2.60 22.24
CA ARG A 88 -12.43 -1.96 22.30
C ARG A 88 -11.31 -2.96 22.05
N MET A 89 -11.35 -4.11 22.72
CA MET A 89 -10.32 -5.14 22.54
C MET A 89 -10.31 -5.67 21.11
N THR A 90 -11.49 -5.90 20.52
CA THR A 90 -11.61 -6.31 19.12
C THR A 90 -11.01 -5.27 18.17
N ALA A 91 -11.36 -3.98 18.37
CA ALA A 91 -10.80 -2.90 17.56
C ALA A 91 -9.27 -2.82 17.70
N MET A 92 -8.75 -2.92 18.93
CA MET A 92 -7.31 -2.95 19.18
C MET A 92 -6.61 -4.12 18.49
N VAL A 93 -7.17 -5.32 18.57
CA VAL A 93 -6.61 -6.52 17.91
C VAL A 93 -6.65 -6.36 16.39
N LEU A 94 -7.79 -5.93 15.81
CA LEU A 94 -7.92 -5.70 14.37
C LEU A 94 -6.90 -4.67 13.87
N VAL A 95 -6.81 -3.52 14.53
CA VAL A 95 -5.90 -2.44 14.18
C VAL A 95 -4.43 -2.89 14.27
N LEU A 96 -4.05 -3.56 15.36
CA LEU A 96 -2.68 -4.04 15.54
C LEU A 96 -2.32 -5.15 14.54
N VAL A 97 -3.22 -6.10 14.31
CA VAL A 97 -3.00 -7.18 13.33
C VAL A 97 -2.88 -6.60 11.93
N THR A 98 -3.76 -5.67 11.56
CA THR A 98 -3.71 -4.99 10.26
C THR A 98 -2.41 -4.21 10.09
N ALA A 99 -1.97 -3.47 11.10
CA ALA A 99 -0.70 -2.75 11.06
C ALA A 99 0.51 -3.69 10.92
N VAL A 100 0.58 -4.75 11.72
CA VAL A 100 1.67 -5.73 11.64
C VAL A 100 1.65 -6.47 10.30
N LEU A 101 0.46 -6.85 9.82
CA LEU A 101 0.33 -7.53 8.55
C LEU A 101 0.83 -6.65 7.40
N SER A 102 0.48 -5.36 7.40
CA SER A 102 0.93 -4.41 6.37
C SER A 102 2.42 -4.10 6.40
N MET A 103 3.14 -4.41 7.49
CA MET A 103 4.61 -4.38 7.52
C MET A 103 5.24 -5.56 6.79
N LEU A 104 4.54 -6.69 6.73
CA LEU A 104 5.05 -7.98 6.23
C LEU A 104 4.58 -8.31 4.82
N VAL A 105 3.41 -7.81 4.45
CA VAL A 105 2.85 -7.93 3.10
C VAL A 105 2.51 -6.53 2.59
N THR A 106 2.07 -6.41 1.34
CA THR A 106 1.65 -5.09 0.83
C THR A 106 0.39 -4.59 1.53
N ASN A 107 0.25 -3.28 1.67
CA ASN A 107 -0.91 -2.62 2.28
C ASN A 107 -2.25 -3.09 1.68
N ASP A 108 -2.30 -3.32 0.37
CA ASP A 108 -3.48 -3.77 -0.35
C ASP A 108 -3.90 -5.18 0.09
N VAL A 109 -2.94 -6.12 0.16
CA VAL A 109 -3.18 -7.50 0.61
C VAL A 109 -3.65 -7.52 2.06
N ALA A 110 -3.07 -6.70 2.92
CA ALA A 110 -3.52 -6.58 4.31
C ALA A 110 -5.00 -6.18 4.38
N LEU A 111 -5.45 -5.22 3.57
CA LEU A 111 -6.85 -4.79 3.50
C LEU A 111 -7.76 -5.85 2.88
N PHE A 112 -7.34 -6.51 1.80
CA PHE A 112 -8.13 -7.58 1.15
C PHE A 112 -8.39 -8.77 2.08
N VAL A 113 -7.55 -8.97 3.08
CA VAL A 113 -7.73 -10.01 4.11
C VAL A 113 -8.54 -9.47 5.29
N MET A 114 -8.13 -8.35 5.87
CA MET A 114 -8.66 -7.88 7.15
C MET A 114 -10.05 -7.26 7.01
N VAL A 115 -10.33 -6.46 5.98
CA VAL A 115 -11.64 -5.83 5.82
C VAL A 115 -12.77 -6.85 5.62
N PRO A 116 -12.69 -7.85 4.73
CA PRO A 116 -13.71 -8.90 4.63
C PRO A 116 -13.92 -9.66 5.94
N LEU A 117 -12.84 -9.95 6.69
CA LEU A 117 -12.90 -10.60 7.99
C LEU A 117 -13.68 -9.72 9.00
N THR A 118 -13.35 -8.44 9.08
CA THR A 118 -14.06 -7.46 9.91
C THR A 118 -15.53 -7.34 9.53
N LEU A 119 -15.84 -7.29 8.24
CA LEU A 119 -17.23 -7.25 7.76
C LEU A 119 -18.03 -8.51 8.13
N SER A 120 -17.38 -9.69 8.02
CA SER A 120 -18.00 -10.97 8.42
C SER A 120 -18.33 -10.98 9.91
N MET A 121 -17.33 -10.62 10.74
CA MET A 121 -17.47 -10.52 12.19
C MET A 121 -18.56 -9.50 12.59
N CYS A 122 -18.56 -8.30 12.00
CA CYS A 122 -19.51 -7.27 12.31
C CYS A 122 -20.93 -7.68 11.96
N ARG A 123 -21.14 -8.40 10.85
CA ARG A 123 -22.46 -8.97 10.50
C ARG A 123 -22.93 -9.97 11.53
N ALA A 124 -22.08 -10.88 11.96
CA ALA A 124 -22.42 -11.87 12.97
C ALA A 124 -22.72 -11.25 14.35
N ALA A 125 -21.90 -10.27 14.76
CA ALA A 125 -22.07 -9.56 16.02
C ALA A 125 -23.15 -8.43 15.98
N ARG A 126 -23.78 -8.19 14.83
CA ARG A 126 -24.71 -7.07 14.57
C ARG A 126 -24.12 -5.71 14.96
N MET A 127 -22.88 -5.47 14.58
CA MET A 127 -22.14 -4.24 14.87
C MET A 127 -21.89 -3.43 13.59
N PRO A 128 -21.83 -2.09 13.67
CA PRO A 128 -21.43 -1.26 12.53
C PRO A 128 -19.95 -1.46 12.22
N ALA A 129 -19.61 -1.72 10.95
CA ALA A 129 -18.24 -1.98 10.50
C ALA A 129 -17.49 -0.69 10.14
N THR A 130 -18.19 0.38 9.77
CA THR A 130 -17.64 1.61 9.18
C THR A 130 -16.42 2.12 9.92
N ARG A 131 -16.56 2.37 11.23
CA ARG A 131 -15.46 2.90 12.05
C ARG A 131 -14.27 1.92 12.15
N LEU A 132 -14.53 0.62 12.26
CA LEU A 132 -13.49 -0.39 12.32
C LEU A 132 -12.66 -0.39 11.03
N VAL A 133 -13.32 -0.40 9.87
CA VAL A 133 -12.65 -0.39 8.57
C VAL A 133 -11.87 0.93 8.35
N ILE A 134 -12.38 2.07 8.82
CA ILE A 134 -11.63 3.33 8.78
C ILE A 134 -10.35 3.21 9.61
N PHE A 135 -10.42 2.63 10.82
CA PHE A 135 -9.24 2.43 11.65
C PHE A 135 -8.27 1.39 11.08
N GLU A 136 -8.76 0.38 10.35
CA GLU A 136 -7.91 -0.55 9.58
C GLU A 136 -7.19 0.18 8.44
N ALA A 137 -7.83 1.12 7.75
CA ALA A 137 -7.18 1.96 6.74
C ALA A 137 -6.07 2.83 7.36
N LEU A 138 -6.30 3.42 8.54
CA LEU A 138 -5.24 4.13 9.28
C LEU A 138 -4.11 3.16 9.68
N ALA A 139 -4.45 1.98 10.19
CA ALA A 139 -3.50 0.97 10.62
C ALA A 139 -2.59 0.49 9.49
N VAL A 140 -3.15 0.26 8.31
CA VAL A 140 -2.39 -0.12 7.11
C VAL A 140 -1.40 0.97 6.73
N ASN A 141 -1.81 2.24 6.72
CA ASN A 141 -0.90 3.34 6.40
C ASN A 141 0.20 3.51 7.46
N VAL A 142 -0.09 3.33 8.76
CA VAL A 142 0.94 3.36 9.81
C VAL A 142 1.90 2.19 9.66
N GLY A 143 1.39 0.96 9.60
CA GLY A 143 2.22 -0.24 9.57
C GLY A 143 3.07 -0.33 8.33
N SER A 144 2.48 -0.16 7.15
CA SER A 144 3.18 -0.25 5.87
C SER A 144 4.29 0.78 5.71
N SER A 145 4.26 1.87 6.49
CA SER A 145 5.30 2.90 6.47
C SER A 145 6.64 2.41 7.02
N LEU A 146 6.69 1.32 7.81
CA LEU A 146 7.93 0.88 8.48
C LEU A 146 8.90 0.19 7.52
N THR A 147 8.39 -0.61 6.61
CA THR A 147 9.22 -1.48 5.75
C THR A 147 9.20 -1.04 4.30
N PRO A 148 10.26 -1.33 3.53
CA PRO A 148 10.26 -1.06 2.09
C PRO A 148 9.14 -1.77 1.34
N ILE A 149 8.72 -2.95 1.81
CA ILE A 149 7.76 -3.82 1.14
C ILE A 149 6.31 -3.56 1.57
N GLY A 150 6.10 -2.74 2.60
CA GLY A 150 4.77 -2.47 3.13
C GLY A 150 3.86 -1.71 2.16
N ASN A 151 4.44 -0.83 1.35
CA ASN A 151 3.70 -0.05 0.36
C ASN A 151 4.57 0.30 -0.86
N PRO A 152 3.93 0.59 -2.01
CA PRO A 152 4.66 0.82 -3.25
C PRO A 152 5.59 2.04 -3.25
N GLN A 153 5.24 3.13 -2.55
CA GLN A 153 6.10 4.31 -2.48
C GLN A 153 7.39 4.03 -1.71
N ASN A 154 7.33 3.26 -0.63
CA ASN A 154 8.52 2.85 0.12
C ASN A 154 9.39 1.90 -0.71
N LEU A 155 8.74 0.98 -1.45
CA LEU A 155 9.41 0.05 -2.34
C LEU A 155 10.22 0.81 -3.40
N PHE A 156 9.60 1.81 -4.03
CA PHE A 156 10.26 2.67 -5.01
C PHE A 156 11.45 3.41 -4.39
N LEU A 157 11.27 4.08 -3.25
CA LEU A 157 12.34 4.83 -2.58
C LEU A 157 13.50 3.91 -2.17
N TRP A 158 13.22 2.71 -1.72
CA TRP A 158 14.22 1.71 -1.37
C TRP A 158 15.05 1.28 -2.56
N GLN A 159 14.40 0.93 -3.67
CA GLN A 159 15.08 0.49 -4.90
C GLN A 159 15.84 1.63 -5.58
N GLN A 160 15.26 2.82 -5.63
CA GLN A 160 15.81 3.99 -6.31
C GLN A 160 17.17 4.41 -5.72
N TRP A 161 17.36 4.31 -4.40
CA TRP A 161 18.61 4.72 -3.74
C TRP A 161 19.49 3.56 -3.27
N GLY A 162 19.07 2.33 -3.44
CA GLY A 162 19.85 1.15 -3.08
C GLY A 162 20.23 1.11 -1.61
N VAL A 163 19.37 1.63 -0.74
CA VAL A 163 19.55 1.56 0.72
C VAL A 163 19.29 0.14 1.18
N SER A 164 20.06 -0.38 2.14
CA SER A 164 19.76 -1.71 2.68
C SER A 164 18.40 -1.73 3.39
N PHE A 165 17.73 -2.89 3.36
CA PHE A 165 16.43 -3.09 4.01
C PHE A 165 16.46 -2.63 5.48
N GLY A 166 17.50 -3.02 6.22
CA GLY A 166 17.65 -2.64 7.63
C GLY A 166 17.84 -1.15 7.84
N ALA A 167 18.63 -0.47 6.99
CA ALA A 167 18.82 0.97 7.05
C ALA A 167 17.52 1.73 6.77
N TYR A 168 16.72 1.24 5.81
CA TYR A 168 15.41 1.81 5.53
C TYR A 168 14.49 1.72 6.73
N VAL A 169 14.33 0.52 7.31
CA VAL A 169 13.51 0.30 8.52
C VAL A 169 13.95 1.20 9.66
N TRP A 170 15.26 1.30 9.90
CA TRP A 170 15.81 2.16 10.97
C TRP A 170 15.50 3.64 10.74
N ALA A 171 15.57 4.11 9.49
CA ALA A 171 15.27 5.49 9.14
C ALA A 171 13.80 5.86 9.35
N LEU A 172 12.86 4.90 9.16
CA LEU A 172 11.42 5.14 9.32
C LEU A 172 10.92 4.83 10.74
N ALA A 173 11.64 4.01 11.51
CA ALA A 173 11.20 3.54 12.83
C ALA A 173 10.78 4.67 13.81
N PRO A 174 11.48 5.81 13.94
CA PRO A 174 11.07 6.85 14.86
C PRO A 174 9.70 7.44 14.56
N LEU A 175 9.44 7.75 13.28
CA LEU A 175 8.15 8.27 12.83
C LEU A 175 7.03 7.23 13.05
N VAL A 176 7.29 5.98 12.64
CA VAL A 176 6.28 4.91 12.72
C VAL A 176 5.99 4.53 14.17
N ALA A 177 6.97 4.57 15.06
CA ALA A 177 6.76 4.36 16.48
C ALA A 177 5.77 5.39 17.06
N VAL A 178 5.97 6.67 16.75
CA VAL A 178 5.06 7.73 17.21
C VAL A 178 3.68 7.57 16.58
N MET A 179 3.58 7.34 15.27
CA MET A 179 2.29 7.12 14.60
C MET A 179 1.57 5.89 15.17
N SER A 180 2.30 4.83 15.55
CA SER A 180 1.73 3.64 16.18
C SER A 180 1.14 3.95 17.56
N VAL A 181 1.85 4.71 18.38
CA VAL A 181 1.34 5.17 19.70
C VAL A 181 0.08 6.03 19.51
N MET A 182 0.10 6.95 18.56
CA MET A 182 -1.07 7.79 18.23
C MET A 182 -2.26 6.94 17.78
N LEU A 183 -2.03 5.95 16.91
CA LEU A 183 -3.06 5.03 16.42
C LEU A 183 -3.67 4.19 17.56
N ILE A 184 -2.82 3.65 18.43
CA ILE A 184 -3.25 2.90 19.62
C ILE A 184 -4.10 3.78 20.52
N ALA A 185 -3.65 4.99 20.83
CA ALA A 185 -4.40 5.95 21.64
C ALA A 185 -5.73 6.33 20.98
N ALA A 186 -5.72 6.67 19.70
CA ALA A 186 -6.94 6.99 18.94
C ALA A 186 -7.94 5.82 18.97
N THR A 187 -7.47 4.59 18.78
CA THR A 187 -8.31 3.38 18.85
C THR A 187 -8.89 3.19 20.24
N TRP A 188 -8.09 3.38 21.27
CA TRP A 188 -8.53 3.24 22.66
C TRP A 188 -9.69 4.17 23.00
N PHE A 189 -9.63 5.42 22.55
CA PHE A 189 -10.68 6.41 22.84
C PHE A 189 -11.88 6.30 21.88
N ALA A 190 -11.67 5.85 20.64
CA ALA A 190 -12.76 5.76 19.65
C ALA A 190 -13.73 4.60 19.91
N PHE A 191 -13.31 3.55 20.64
CA PHE A 191 -14.14 2.35 20.82
C PHE A 191 -14.47 2.12 22.30
N PRO A 192 -15.78 1.86 22.63
CA PRO A 192 -16.22 1.62 24.00
C PRO A 192 -15.82 0.22 24.49
N ALA A 193 -15.64 0.06 25.80
CA ALA A 193 -15.34 -1.22 26.45
C ALA A 193 -16.60 -2.11 26.64
N SER A 194 -17.63 -1.94 25.81
CA SER A 194 -18.86 -2.75 25.90
C SER A 194 -18.62 -4.19 25.42
N ALA A 195 -19.24 -5.15 26.09
CA ALA A 195 -19.15 -6.57 25.72
C ALA A 195 -19.77 -6.84 24.34
N ILE A 196 -19.19 -7.80 23.62
CA ILE A 196 -19.74 -8.31 22.36
C ILE A 196 -20.57 -9.55 22.70
N LYS A 197 -21.83 -9.56 22.28
CA LYS A 197 -22.73 -10.70 22.42
C LYS A 197 -22.60 -11.61 21.20
N GLY A 198 -22.15 -12.85 21.41
CA GLY A 198 -22.13 -13.91 20.40
C GLY A 198 -20.82 -13.95 19.61
N HIS A 199 -19.95 -14.90 19.99
CA HIS A 199 -18.82 -15.37 19.19
C HIS A 199 -19.06 -16.85 18.88
N ASP A 200 -19.84 -17.12 17.85
CA ASP A 200 -19.87 -18.43 17.20
C ASP A 200 -19.18 -18.27 15.84
N HIS A 201 -17.89 -18.44 15.83
CA HIS A 201 -17.12 -18.47 14.59
C HIS A 201 -16.11 -19.61 14.63
N ALA A 202 -16.57 -20.79 14.27
CA ALA A 202 -15.71 -21.78 13.67
C ALA A 202 -15.56 -21.39 12.19
N ASP A 203 -14.52 -20.64 11.84
CA ASP A 203 -14.18 -20.37 10.46
C ASP A 203 -13.32 -21.54 9.98
N ASP A 204 -13.96 -22.53 9.33
CA ASP A 204 -13.34 -23.73 8.79
C ASP A 204 -12.60 -23.47 7.46
N HIS A 205 -11.95 -22.32 7.32
CA HIS A 205 -11.10 -22.10 6.15
C HIS A 205 -9.95 -23.11 6.12
N VAL A 206 -10.00 -23.97 5.10
CA VAL A 206 -8.93 -24.94 4.83
C VAL A 206 -7.69 -24.18 4.35
N VAL A 207 -6.61 -24.29 5.12
CA VAL A 207 -5.32 -23.69 4.75
C VAL A 207 -4.58 -24.57 3.76
N ASP A 208 -4.27 -24.08 2.57
CA ASP A 208 -3.35 -24.71 1.64
C ASP A 208 -1.91 -24.58 2.18
N ARG A 209 -1.50 -25.59 2.96
CA ARG A 209 -0.19 -25.61 3.61
C ARG A 209 0.95 -25.65 2.61
N THR A 210 0.80 -26.34 1.48
CA THR A 210 1.82 -26.45 0.44
C THR A 210 2.10 -25.08 -0.14
N LEU A 211 1.05 -24.36 -0.54
CA LEU A 211 1.19 -23.01 -1.10
C LEU A 211 1.78 -22.03 -0.08
N LEU A 212 1.34 -22.12 1.18
CA LEU A 212 1.88 -21.29 2.27
C LEU A 212 3.38 -21.51 2.47
N TRP A 213 3.82 -22.78 2.56
CA TRP A 213 5.24 -23.09 2.79
C TRP A 213 6.12 -22.73 1.60
N VAL A 214 5.63 -22.92 0.36
CA VAL A 214 6.35 -22.45 -0.84
C VAL A 214 6.51 -20.94 -0.82
N ALA A 215 5.44 -20.18 -0.55
CA ALA A 215 5.49 -18.73 -0.46
C ALA A 215 6.45 -18.27 0.65
N ALA A 216 6.34 -18.84 1.85
CA ALA A 216 7.20 -18.51 2.99
C ALA A 216 8.68 -18.81 2.73
N ALA A 217 8.98 -19.95 2.12
CA ALA A 217 10.35 -20.34 1.78
C ALA A 217 10.98 -19.44 0.71
N LEU A 218 10.18 -18.89 -0.19
CA LEU A 218 10.65 -17.96 -1.23
C LEU A 218 10.74 -16.52 -0.75
N TYR A 219 10.00 -16.14 0.29
CA TYR A 219 9.87 -14.74 0.72
C TYR A 219 11.18 -14.13 1.17
N ILE A 220 11.90 -14.80 2.08
CA ILE A 220 13.17 -14.30 2.60
C ILE A 220 14.28 -14.28 1.52
N PRO A 221 14.51 -15.38 0.75
CA PRO A 221 15.47 -15.33 -0.36
C PRO A 221 15.16 -14.24 -1.40
N PHE A 222 13.87 -14.01 -1.72
CA PHE A 222 13.47 -12.95 -2.63
C PHE A 222 13.86 -11.56 -2.08
N LEU A 223 13.57 -11.28 -0.81
CA LEU A 223 13.93 -10.01 -0.19
C LEU A 223 15.44 -9.79 -0.14
N LEU A 224 16.21 -10.84 0.20
CA LEU A 224 17.68 -10.77 0.24
C LEU A 224 18.26 -10.49 -1.16
N LEU A 225 17.76 -11.16 -2.20
CA LEU A 225 18.20 -10.91 -3.56
C LEU A 225 17.79 -9.52 -4.06
N ALA A 226 16.62 -9.03 -3.65
CA ALA A 226 16.18 -7.67 -3.98
C ALA A 226 17.04 -6.61 -3.28
N ASP A 227 17.41 -6.82 -2.00
CA ASP A 227 18.32 -5.96 -1.24
C ASP A 227 19.73 -5.92 -1.84
N LEU A 228 20.18 -7.04 -2.42
CA LEU A 228 21.45 -7.18 -3.12
C LEU A 228 21.40 -6.71 -4.60
N HIS A 229 20.30 -6.10 -5.05
CA HIS A 229 20.06 -5.64 -6.42
C HIS A 229 20.02 -6.73 -7.51
N TYR A 230 19.77 -7.99 -7.12
CA TYR A 230 19.53 -9.12 -8.04
C TYR A 230 18.04 -9.35 -8.32
N THR A 231 17.24 -8.30 -8.37
CA THR A 231 15.78 -8.32 -8.43
C THR A 231 15.23 -9.11 -9.63
N ALA A 232 15.86 -8.95 -10.81
CA ALA A 232 15.43 -9.67 -12.02
C ALA A 232 15.57 -11.18 -11.87
N TRP A 233 16.66 -11.66 -11.26
CA TRP A 233 16.90 -13.08 -11.00
C TRP A 233 15.95 -13.61 -9.91
N ALA A 234 15.71 -12.81 -8.88
CA ALA A 234 14.75 -13.13 -7.82
C ALA A 234 13.34 -13.31 -8.40
N LEU A 235 12.90 -12.37 -9.25
CA LEU A 235 11.61 -12.45 -9.94
C LEU A 235 11.54 -13.69 -10.85
N ALA A 236 12.56 -13.94 -11.66
CA ALA A 236 12.59 -15.10 -12.54
C ALA A 236 12.44 -16.41 -11.76
N GLY A 237 13.13 -16.54 -10.62
CA GLY A 237 13.03 -17.71 -9.75
C GLY A 237 11.63 -17.90 -9.18
N VAL A 238 11.04 -16.85 -8.60
CA VAL A 238 9.66 -16.88 -8.06
C VAL A 238 8.65 -17.20 -9.16
N PHE A 239 8.77 -16.57 -10.32
CA PHE A 239 7.89 -16.79 -11.46
C PHE A 239 7.94 -18.24 -11.96
N CYS A 240 9.14 -18.80 -12.17
CA CYS A 240 9.32 -20.19 -12.59
C CYS A 240 8.73 -21.18 -11.58
N ILE A 241 8.92 -20.95 -10.28
CA ILE A 241 8.38 -21.82 -9.25
C ILE A 241 6.85 -21.79 -9.26
N PHE A 242 6.20 -20.62 -9.31
CA PHE A 242 4.73 -20.55 -9.39
C PHE A 242 4.18 -21.03 -10.73
N LEU A 243 4.94 -20.95 -11.81
CA LEU A 243 4.55 -21.54 -13.09
C LEU A 243 4.38 -23.06 -12.99
N VAL A 244 5.20 -23.72 -12.17
CA VAL A 244 5.14 -25.18 -11.93
C VAL A 244 4.15 -25.53 -10.81
N VAL A 245 4.23 -24.83 -9.66
CA VAL A 245 3.46 -25.17 -8.46
C VAL A 245 1.99 -24.75 -8.60
N ARG A 246 1.74 -23.53 -9.07
CA ARG A 246 0.37 -22.97 -9.13
C ARG A 246 0.27 -21.80 -10.11
N ARG A 247 0.06 -22.09 -11.38
CA ARG A 247 -0.06 -21.08 -12.46
C ARG A 247 -1.15 -20.04 -12.21
N SER A 248 -2.21 -20.41 -11.47
CA SER A 248 -3.31 -19.50 -11.15
C SER A 248 -2.84 -18.27 -10.35
N ILE A 249 -1.77 -18.37 -9.55
CA ILE A 249 -1.20 -17.24 -8.82
C ILE A 249 -0.71 -16.17 -9.80
N ILE A 250 0.00 -16.56 -10.86
CA ILE A 250 0.53 -15.63 -11.87
C ILE A 250 -0.60 -14.85 -12.55
N VAL A 251 -1.69 -15.51 -12.87
CA VAL A 251 -2.84 -14.86 -13.53
C VAL A 251 -3.64 -13.98 -12.56
N SER A 252 -3.63 -14.31 -11.26
CA SER A 252 -4.46 -13.66 -10.24
C SER A 252 -3.83 -12.44 -9.58
N ILE A 253 -2.55 -12.12 -9.84
CA ILE A 253 -1.97 -10.86 -9.36
C ILE A 253 -2.58 -9.67 -10.09
N ASP A 254 -2.45 -8.48 -9.49
CA ASP A 254 -2.94 -7.25 -10.10
C ASP A 254 -1.96 -6.71 -11.14
N TRP A 255 -2.07 -7.22 -12.38
CA TRP A 255 -1.33 -6.72 -13.54
C TRP A 255 -1.70 -5.28 -13.89
N GLY A 256 -2.93 -4.85 -13.58
CA GLY A 256 -3.38 -3.48 -13.78
C GLY A 256 -2.57 -2.49 -12.95
N LEU A 257 -2.29 -2.84 -11.69
CA LEU A 257 -1.44 -2.06 -10.82
C LEU A 257 -0.03 -1.85 -11.43
N LEU A 258 0.57 -2.90 -11.98
CA LEU A 258 1.89 -2.79 -12.62
C LEU A 258 1.88 -1.85 -13.83
N VAL A 259 0.83 -1.91 -14.65
CA VAL A 259 0.65 -0.99 -15.79
C VAL A 259 0.51 0.45 -15.31
N VAL A 260 -0.28 0.69 -14.26
CA VAL A 260 -0.43 2.01 -13.64
C VAL A 260 0.91 2.55 -13.15
N PHE A 261 1.76 1.71 -12.51
CA PHE A 261 3.09 2.12 -12.08
C PHE A 261 4.01 2.50 -13.24
N VAL A 262 4.00 1.73 -14.33
CA VAL A 262 4.77 2.06 -15.53
C VAL A 262 4.35 3.43 -16.09
N LEU A 263 3.04 3.68 -16.20
CA LEU A 263 2.52 4.98 -16.63
C LEU A 263 2.93 6.11 -15.69
N MET A 264 2.81 5.90 -14.37
CA MET A 264 3.21 6.90 -13.38
C MET A 264 4.70 7.28 -13.50
N PHE A 265 5.59 6.30 -13.68
CA PHE A 265 7.02 6.59 -13.89
C PHE A 265 7.23 7.47 -15.13
N ILE A 266 6.61 7.11 -16.25
CA ILE A 266 6.77 7.85 -17.50
C ILE A 266 6.20 9.26 -17.34
N ASP A 267 4.95 9.39 -16.90
CA ASP A 267 4.24 10.67 -16.81
C ASP A 267 4.92 11.65 -15.86
N LEU A 268 5.27 11.18 -14.65
CA LEU A 268 5.85 12.07 -13.64
C LEU A 268 7.26 12.52 -14.00
N ARG A 269 8.07 11.64 -14.61
CA ARG A 269 9.42 12.00 -15.09
C ARG A 269 9.37 12.91 -16.31
N LEU A 270 8.43 12.70 -17.23
CA LEU A 270 8.19 13.64 -18.33
C LEU A 270 7.72 15.00 -17.82
N LEU A 271 6.77 15.01 -16.88
CA LEU A 271 6.24 16.23 -16.28
C LEU A 271 7.34 17.01 -15.53
N ALA A 272 8.15 16.32 -14.72
CA ALA A 272 9.30 16.93 -14.01
C ALA A 272 10.35 17.50 -14.97
N GLY A 273 10.50 16.93 -16.15
CA GLY A 273 11.39 17.42 -17.20
C GLY A 273 10.88 18.65 -17.97
N LEU A 274 9.63 19.08 -17.75
CA LEU A 274 9.13 20.32 -18.37
C LEU A 274 9.75 21.55 -17.70
N PRO A 275 10.31 22.51 -18.48
CA PRO A 275 11.02 23.68 -17.91
C PRO A 275 10.18 24.47 -16.91
N ALA A 276 8.90 24.69 -17.19
CA ALA A 276 8.00 25.42 -16.29
C ALA A 276 7.78 24.70 -14.95
N VAL A 277 7.63 23.37 -14.97
CA VAL A 277 7.45 22.55 -13.78
C VAL A 277 8.74 22.49 -12.97
N HIS A 278 9.86 22.27 -13.65
CA HIS A 278 11.19 22.24 -13.02
C HIS A 278 11.52 23.57 -12.33
N GLN A 279 11.25 24.70 -12.98
CA GLN A 279 11.47 26.02 -12.41
C GLN A 279 10.54 26.29 -11.22
N PHE A 280 9.25 25.93 -11.34
CA PHE A 280 8.29 26.11 -10.25
C PHE A 280 8.66 25.30 -9.01
N ILE A 281 8.93 24.00 -9.18
CA ILE A 281 9.26 23.10 -8.05
C ILE A 281 10.65 23.44 -7.48
N GLY A 282 11.63 23.79 -8.35
CA GLY A 282 12.95 24.23 -7.92
C GLY A 282 12.91 25.51 -7.06
N GLY A 283 11.91 26.37 -7.29
CA GLY A 283 11.67 27.57 -6.46
C GLY A 283 11.11 27.29 -5.06
N LEU A 284 10.64 26.07 -4.79
CA LEU A 284 10.08 25.70 -3.48
C LEU A 284 11.13 25.45 -2.39
N GLY A 285 12.43 25.40 -2.75
CA GLY A 285 13.53 25.19 -1.80
C GLY A 285 13.49 23.81 -1.15
N LEU A 286 13.30 22.76 -1.98
CA LEU A 286 13.20 21.37 -1.52
C LEU A 286 14.52 20.78 -1.02
N ASP A 287 15.62 21.52 -1.07
CA ASP A 287 16.89 21.19 -0.43
C ASP A 287 16.78 21.25 1.10
N GLU A 288 15.81 22.03 1.63
CA GLU A 288 15.52 22.08 3.06
C GLU A 288 14.63 20.89 3.48
N PRO A 289 15.07 20.03 4.42
CA PRO A 289 14.32 18.83 4.81
C PRO A 289 12.88 19.10 5.24
N LYS A 290 12.63 20.17 5.98
CA LYS A 290 11.29 20.54 6.44
C LYS A 290 10.35 20.93 5.30
N ARG A 291 10.87 21.61 4.27
CA ARG A 291 10.10 21.95 3.07
C ARG A 291 9.82 20.72 2.22
N LEU A 292 10.83 19.87 2.03
CA LEU A 292 10.68 18.61 1.32
C LEU A 292 9.63 17.69 1.97
N TYR A 293 9.71 17.54 3.29
CA TYR A 293 8.72 16.79 4.07
C TYR A 293 7.30 17.33 3.89
N THR A 294 7.14 18.66 4.03
CA THR A 294 5.84 19.32 3.89
C THR A 294 5.30 19.18 2.46
N ALA A 295 6.18 19.39 1.45
CA ALA A 295 5.82 19.19 0.05
C ALA A 295 5.37 17.76 -0.23
N GLY A 296 6.07 16.74 0.29
CA GLY A 296 5.69 15.34 0.18
C GLY A 296 4.34 15.04 0.82
N ALA A 297 4.09 15.56 2.02
CA ALA A 297 2.82 15.37 2.71
C ALA A 297 1.64 16.06 2.00
N LEU A 298 1.82 17.29 1.53
CA LEU A 298 0.78 18.07 0.86
C LEU A 298 0.50 17.57 -0.57
N SER A 299 1.53 17.25 -1.34
CA SER A 299 1.36 16.71 -2.69
C SER A 299 0.61 15.36 -2.67
N SER A 300 0.84 14.54 -1.64
CA SER A 300 0.10 13.30 -1.44
C SER A 300 -1.42 13.50 -1.34
N GLN A 301 -1.88 14.65 -0.81
CA GLN A 301 -3.31 14.95 -0.72
C GLN A 301 -3.97 15.20 -2.09
N ILE A 302 -3.15 15.57 -3.09
CA ILE A 302 -3.63 15.93 -4.44
C ILE A 302 -3.46 14.76 -5.41
N ILE A 303 -2.26 14.16 -5.43
CA ILE A 303 -1.89 13.14 -6.42
C ILE A 303 -1.67 11.75 -5.84
N SER A 304 -1.97 11.53 -4.53
CA SER A 304 -1.65 10.31 -3.78
C SER A 304 -0.16 10.14 -3.45
N ASN A 305 0.13 9.37 -2.40
CA ASN A 305 1.47 9.21 -1.84
C ASN A 305 2.48 8.55 -2.80
N VAL A 306 2.05 7.65 -3.66
CA VAL A 306 2.96 6.98 -4.61
C VAL A 306 3.43 7.94 -5.71
N PRO A 307 2.55 8.63 -6.46
CA PRO A 307 2.99 9.66 -7.38
C PRO A 307 3.79 10.78 -6.72
N ALA A 308 3.43 11.18 -5.48
CA ALA A 308 4.16 12.18 -4.73
C ALA A 308 5.61 11.73 -4.44
N ALA A 309 5.83 10.46 -4.06
CA ALA A 309 7.16 9.92 -3.85
C ALA A 309 8.01 9.96 -5.13
N ILE A 310 7.45 9.52 -6.27
CA ILE A 310 8.14 9.55 -7.56
C ILE A 310 8.48 11.00 -7.95
N ALA A 311 7.54 11.93 -7.80
CA ALA A 311 7.76 13.33 -8.14
C ALA A 311 8.83 13.98 -7.25
N MET A 312 8.81 13.77 -5.93
CA MET A 312 9.81 14.34 -5.00
C MET A 312 11.20 13.76 -5.26
N ALA A 313 11.29 12.52 -5.69
CA ALA A 313 12.55 11.84 -6.01
C ALA A 313 13.31 12.48 -7.20
N GLU A 314 12.63 13.18 -8.08
CA GLU A 314 13.26 13.93 -9.17
C GLU A 314 13.99 15.21 -8.70
N TYR A 315 13.67 15.70 -7.50
CA TYR A 315 14.18 16.97 -6.98
C TYR A 315 15.06 16.83 -5.73
N SER A 316 15.05 15.71 -5.04
CA SER A 316 15.85 15.48 -3.85
C SER A 316 16.32 14.03 -3.76
N LYS A 317 17.52 13.84 -3.17
CA LYS A 317 18.09 12.52 -2.87
C LYS A 317 17.88 12.09 -1.42
N ASP A 318 17.21 12.89 -0.60
CA ASP A 318 16.92 12.57 0.80
C ASP A 318 15.70 11.63 0.89
N PHE A 319 15.96 10.33 0.67
CA PHE A 319 14.91 9.30 0.72
C PHE A 319 14.16 9.29 2.05
N ARG A 320 14.86 9.54 3.18
CA ARG A 320 14.24 9.52 4.52
C ARG A 320 13.17 10.59 4.63
N THR A 321 13.51 11.82 4.27
CA THR A 321 12.59 12.95 4.35
C THR A 321 11.43 12.81 3.37
N ILE A 322 11.69 12.32 2.14
CA ILE A 322 10.63 12.03 1.18
C ILE A 322 9.70 10.96 1.75
N ALA A 323 10.25 9.83 2.22
CA ALA A 323 9.46 8.72 2.79
C ALA A 323 8.62 9.18 4.00
N TRP A 324 9.18 10.00 4.89
CA TRP A 324 8.44 10.56 6.02
C TRP A 324 7.26 11.42 5.53
N GLY A 325 7.49 12.34 4.59
CA GLY A 325 6.46 13.23 4.06
C GLY A 325 5.33 12.47 3.38
N VAL A 326 5.63 11.57 2.45
CA VAL A 326 4.62 10.86 1.67
C VAL A 326 3.87 9.81 2.50
N ASN A 327 4.50 9.20 3.50
CA ASN A 327 3.82 8.26 4.39
C ASN A 327 2.86 8.99 5.35
N VAL A 328 3.26 10.14 5.89
CA VAL A 328 2.34 11.02 6.62
C VAL A 328 1.23 11.53 5.71
N GLY A 329 1.56 11.88 4.47
CA GLY A 329 0.60 12.28 3.46
C GLY A 329 -0.39 11.18 3.02
N GLY A 330 -0.15 9.93 3.38
CA GLY A 330 -1.12 8.83 3.20
C GLY A 330 -2.37 8.95 4.06
N PHE A 331 -2.32 9.76 5.12
CA PHE A 331 -3.49 10.16 5.92
C PHE A 331 -4.14 11.41 5.32
N GLY A 332 -5.21 11.91 5.96
CA GLY A 332 -5.90 13.13 5.54
C GLY A 332 -7.04 12.84 4.59
N PHE A 333 -6.98 13.39 3.38
CA PHE A 333 -8.01 13.15 2.38
C PHE A 333 -7.94 11.70 1.85
N MET A 334 -9.08 11.18 1.43
CA MET A 334 -9.17 9.80 0.92
C MET A 334 -8.21 9.53 -0.24
N LEU A 335 -7.87 10.54 -1.04
CA LEU A 335 -6.92 10.43 -2.15
C LEU A 335 -5.46 10.36 -1.69
N GLY A 336 -5.17 10.69 -0.43
CA GLY A 336 -3.80 10.67 0.10
C GLY A 336 -3.12 9.31 -0.02
N SER A 337 -3.89 8.22 0.01
CA SER A 337 -3.41 6.85 -0.22
C SER A 337 -4.45 6.00 -0.95
N LEU A 338 -3.99 5.19 -1.91
CA LEU A 338 -4.84 4.20 -2.57
C LEU A 338 -5.43 3.19 -1.57
N ALA A 339 -4.72 2.87 -0.48
CA ALA A 339 -5.22 2.00 0.58
C ALA A 339 -6.53 2.52 1.21
N ASN A 340 -6.69 3.84 1.37
CA ASN A 340 -7.93 4.44 1.85
C ASN A 340 -9.10 4.14 0.90
N LEU A 341 -8.86 4.27 -0.42
CA LEU A 341 -9.88 4.00 -1.44
C LEU A 341 -10.26 2.52 -1.48
N ILE A 342 -9.28 1.61 -1.34
CA ILE A 342 -9.50 0.16 -1.28
C ILE A 342 -10.37 -0.18 -0.08
N ALA A 343 -10.03 0.31 1.12
CA ALA A 343 -10.79 0.06 2.33
C ALA A 343 -12.26 0.53 2.21
N LEU A 344 -12.46 1.74 1.67
CA LEU A 344 -13.80 2.31 1.47
C LEU A 344 -14.61 1.56 0.40
N ARG A 345 -13.96 1.10 -0.67
CA ARG A 345 -14.61 0.27 -1.72
C ARG A 345 -15.03 -1.08 -1.17
N LEU A 346 -14.17 -1.74 -0.39
CA LEU A 346 -14.49 -3.02 0.24
C LEU A 346 -15.65 -2.92 1.25
N LEU A 347 -15.71 -1.80 1.98
CA LEU A 347 -16.79 -1.53 2.91
C LEU A 347 -18.14 -1.29 2.19
N GLY A 348 -18.13 -0.61 1.03
CA GLY A 348 -19.31 -0.38 0.20
C GLY A 348 -20.32 0.64 0.75
N GLU A 349 -19.98 1.37 1.82
CA GLU A 349 -20.87 2.35 2.47
C GLU A 349 -20.56 3.78 2.04
N ARG A 350 -21.53 4.49 1.42
CA ARG A 350 -21.33 5.87 0.96
C ARG A 350 -20.98 6.86 2.07
N LYS A 351 -21.52 6.68 3.27
CA LYS A 351 -21.25 7.56 4.42
C LYS A 351 -19.79 7.50 4.87
N ALA A 352 -19.16 6.35 4.72
CA ALA A 352 -17.75 6.14 5.08
C ALA A 352 -16.79 7.08 4.32
N TRP A 353 -17.15 7.49 3.10
CA TRP A 353 -16.38 8.43 2.29
C TRP A 353 -16.22 9.81 2.91
N LEU A 354 -17.18 10.22 3.75
CA LEU A 354 -17.09 11.45 4.54
C LEU A 354 -16.54 11.17 5.94
N GLU A 355 -16.96 10.06 6.56
CA GLU A 355 -16.59 9.71 7.94
C GLU A 355 -15.08 9.47 8.09
N ILE A 356 -14.39 8.95 7.07
CA ILE A 356 -12.94 8.75 7.12
C ILE A 356 -12.18 10.03 7.45
N HIS A 357 -12.65 11.19 6.94
CA HIS A 357 -11.99 12.47 7.15
C HIS A 357 -12.04 12.94 8.61
N LEU A 358 -13.04 12.51 9.39
CA LEU A 358 -13.14 12.83 10.82
C LEU A 358 -12.01 12.22 11.65
N TYR A 359 -11.40 11.12 11.17
CA TYR A 359 -10.31 10.44 11.85
C TYR A 359 -8.98 10.67 11.14
N SER A 360 -8.96 10.60 9.81
CA SER A 360 -7.75 10.67 9.02
C SER A 360 -7.14 12.08 8.94
N VAL A 361 -7.98 13.14 8.87
CA VAL A 361 -7.47 14.53 8.84
C VAL A 361 -6.83 14.94 10.18
N PRO A 362 -7.47 14.74 11.34
CA PRO A 362 -6.79 14.98 12.62
C PRO A 362 -5.52 14.14 12.79
N PHE A 363 -5.50 12.90 12.29
CA PHE A 363 -4.32 12.05 12.34
C PHE A 363 -3.19 12.61 11.45
N LEU A 364 -3.51 13.06 10.23
CA LEU A 364 -2.56 13.76 9.35
C LEU A 364 -1.94 14.97 10.04
N LEU A 365 -2.77 15.83 10.64
CA LEU A 365 -2.30 17.05 11.27
C LEU A 365 -1.37 16.72 12.45
N ALA A 366 -1.76 15.79 13.32
CA ALA A 366 -0.96 15.42 14.47
C ALA A 366 0.35 14.70 14.04
N ALA A 367 0.30 13.73 13.13
CA ALA A 367 1.48 13.06 12.60
C ALA A 367 2.37 14.03 11.81
N GLY A 368 1.75 14.95 11.06
CA GLY A 368 2.43 16.01 10.32
C GLY A 368 3.27 16.91 11.21
N VAL A 369 2.66 17.40 12.28
CA VAL A 369 3.37 18.25 13.26
C VAL A 369 4.49 17.47 13.95
N VAL A 370 4.22 16.28 14.43
CA VAL A 370 5.24 15.46 15.11
C VAL A 370 6.41 15.13 14.18
N GLY A 371 6.13 14.68 12.95
CA GLY A 371 7.17 14.37 11.96
C GLY A 371 8.02 15.61 11.62
N TYR A 372 7.39 16.78 11.48
CA TYR A 372 8.09 18.06 11.21
C TYR A 372 9.11 18.41 12.31
N PHE A 373 8.76 18.20 13.58
CA PHE A 373 9.67 18.46 14.70
C PHE A 373 10.74 17.38 14.85
N LEU A 374 10.39 16.11 14.61
CA LEU A 374 11.35 15.00 14.68
C LEU A 374 12.45 15.09 13.58
N LEU A 375 12.17 15.73 12.43
CA LEU A 375 13.19 15.98 11.41
C LEU A 375 14.26 17.01 11.85
N GLY A 376 13.95 17.82 12.83
CA GLY A 376 14.88 18.83 13.35
C GLY A 376 15.62 18.41 14.63
N ALA A 377 15.30 17.23 15.16
CA ALA A 377 15.95 16.64 16.33
C ALA A 377 16.98 15.60 15.90
#